data_b7b75200285e903533674873bdb56765
#
_entry.id   b7b75200285e903533674873bdb56765
#
_cell.length_a   1.000
_cell.length_b   1.000
_cell.length_c   1.000
_cell.angle_alpha   90.00
_cell.angle_beta   90.00
_cell.angle_gamma   90.00
#
_symmetry.space_group_name_H-M   'P 1'
#
loop_
_entity.id
_entity.type
_entity.pdbx_description
1 polymer ?
#
loop_
_entity_poly.entity_id
_entity_poly.type
_entity_poly.pdbx_seq_one_letter_code
_entity_poly.pdbx_strand_id
1 'polypeptide(L)'
;GRIVAEQDAVAAERDPDATPFYEYCWNHTTLQVLKKDRGVSYLQCRFPFEDTLKAVEAVRIPFRDEVWMHTECVRFGGRLTMSALPVIRWTSAERLYEIIAAFEAQGIGIANPHVLTIEEGSGYRRVPGDQLGFKRMADPLGLLNPGKMRDFTMEDAAA
;
A
#
# COMPACT_ATOMS: atom_id res chain seq x y z
N GLY A 1 3.20 19.90 23.62
CA GLY A 1 2.77 18.53 23.41
C GLY A 1 2.99 17.69 24.68
N ARG A 2 2.29 16.56 24.79
CA ARG A 2 2.45 15.61 25.89
C ARG A 2 3.28 14.42 25.39
N ILE A 3 4.34 14.02 26.11
CA ILE A 3 5.02 12.76 25.88
C ILE A 3 4.07 11.64 26.32
N VAL A 4 3.76 10.72 25.42
CA VAL A 4 2.86 9.57 25.68
C VAL A 4 3.63 8.27 25.87
N ALA A 5 4.85 8.19 25.33
CA ALA A 5 5.78 7.10 25.54
C ALA A 5 7.22 7.61 25.32
N GLU A 6 8.16 6.99 26.00
CA GLU A 6 9.59 7.21 25.87
C GLU A 6 10.31 5.86 25.92
N GLN A 7 11.36 5.70 25.12
CA GLN A 7 12.13 4.47 25.06
C GLN A 7 13.61 4.80 24.87
N ASP A 8 14.48 4.22 25.68
CA ASP A 8 15.91 4.21 25.44
C ASP A 8 16.23 3.27 24.26
N ALA A 9 16.79 3.80 23.20
CA ALA A 9 17.04 3.05 21.97
C ALA A 9 18.05 1.91 22.17
N VAL A 10 19.09 2.12 22.97
CA VAL A 10 20.13 1.11 23.24
C VAL A 10 19.59 -0.02 24.10
N ALA A 11 18.76 0.30 25.09
CA ALA A 11 18.11 -0.70 25.91
C ALA A 11 17.11 -1.52 25.09
N ALA A 12 16.32 -0.88 24.23
CA ALA A 12 15.35 -1.54 23.38
C ALA A 12 16.00 -2.49 22.34
N GLU A 13 17.16 -2.14 21.79
CA GLU A 13 17.90 -3.01 20.86
C GLU A 13 18.47 -4.27 21.55
N ARG A 14 18.68 -4.22 22.84
CA ARG A 14 19.20 -5.34 23.65
C ARG A 14 18.11 -6.22 24.22
N ASP A 15 16.89 -5.76 24.23
CA ASP A 15 15.74 -6.51 24.74
C ASP A 15 15.05 -7.25 23.59
N PRO A 16 15.10 -8.59 23.56
CA PRO A 16 14.52 -9.38 22.46
C PRO A 16 12.98 -9.28 22.40
N ASP A 17 12.33 -8.84 23.47
CA ASP A 17 10.87 -8.69 23.55
C ASP A 17 10.41 -7.25 23.26
N ALA A 18 11.33 -6.30 23.19
CA ALA A 18 11.03 -4.91 22.85
C ALA A 18 11.01 -4.68 21.33
N THR A 19 10.10 -3.84 20.88
CA THR A 19 10.16 -3.28 19.54
C THR A 19 10.69 -1.85 19.65
N PRO A 20 11.89 -1.55 19.10
CA PRO A 20 12.41 -0.18 19.09
C PRO A 20 11.47 0.79 18.37
N PHE A 21 11.32 2.01 18.87
CA PHE A 21 10.38 2.98 18.28
C PHE A 21 10.68 3.33 16.83
N TYR A 22 11.95 3.30 16.41
CA TYR A 22 12.31 3.55 15.02
C TYR A 22 11.78 2.46 14.05
N GLU A 23 11.52 1.23 14.53
CA GLU A 23 10.91 0.19 13.72
C GLU A 23 9.48 0.55 13.28
N TYR A 24 8.78 1.38 14.05
CA TYR A 24 7.46 1.89 13.68
C TYR A 24 7.50 3.00 12.62
N CYS A 25 8.69 3.55 12.32
CA CYS A 25 8.89 4.52 11.26
C CYS A 25 9.01 3.89 9.87
N TRP A 26 9.14 2.57 9.78
CA TRP A 26 9.21 1.81 8.54
C TRP A 26 7.84 1.22 8.16
N ASN A 27 7.77 0.61 6.97
CA ASN A 27 6.57 -0.04 6.42
C ASN A 27 5.98 -1.18 7.28
N HIS A 28 6.53 -1.43 8.47
CA HIS A 28 6.14 -2.52 9.34
C HIS A 28 4.95 -2.22 10.25
N THR A 29 4.46 -0.98 10.28
CA THR A 29 3.34 -0.57 11.15
C THR A 29 2.13 -1.47 10.96
N THR A 30 1.76 -1.77 9.72
CA THR A 30 0.64 -2.68 9.40
C THR A 30 0.84 -4.07 9.98
N LEU A 31 2.05 -4.63 9.85
CA LEU A 31 2.37 -5.95 10.39
C LEU A 31 2.29 -5.97 11.93
N GLN A 32 2.70 -4.89 12.59
CA GLN A 32 2.60 -4.76 14.04
C GLN A 32 1.14 -4.70 14.50
N VAL A 33 0.29 -3.98 13.78
CA VAL A 33 -1.15 -3.93 14.07
C VAL A 33 -1.78 -5.30 13.85
N LEU A 34 -1.48 -5.98 12.72
CA LEU A 34 -2.00 -7.32 12.40
C LEU A 34 -1.66 -8.39 13.44
N LYS A 35 -0.54 -8.25 14.15
CA LYS A 35 -0.21 -9.14 15.28
C LYS A 35 -1.22 -9.04 16.43
N LYS A 36 -1.83 -7.86 16.60
CA LYS A 36 -2.76 -7.56 17.71
C LYS A 36 -4.22 -7.62 17.28
N ASP A 37 -4.51 -7.20 16.06
CA ASP A 37 -5.87 -7.15 15.49
C ASP A 37 -5.84 -7.71 14.06
N ARG A 38 -6.45 -8.87 13.88
CA ARG A 38 -6.58 -9.50 12.55
C ARG A 38 -7.74 -8.95 11.73
N GLY A 39 -8.56 -8.07 12.32
CA GLY A 39 -9.67 -7.38 11.66
C GLY A 39 -9.26 -6.15 10.89
N VAL A 40 -7.95 -6.00 10.59
CA VAL A 40 -7.44 -4.87 9.80
C VAL A 40 -6.87 -5.32 8.47
N SER A 41 -6.86 -4.39 7.52
CA SER A 41 -6.24 -4.49 6.21
C SER A 41 -5.36 -3.26 5.98
N TYR A 42 -4.81 -3.09 4.78
CA TYR A 42 -4.04 -1.91 4.42
C TYR A 42 -4.13 -1.60 2.92
N LEU A 43 -3.82 -0.38 2.57
CA LEU A 43 -3.60 0.05 1.20
C LEU A 43 -2.19 0.63 1.06
N GLN A 44 -1.73 0.78 -0.16
CA GLN A 44 -0.53 1.54 -0.47
C GLN A 44 -0.96 2.81 -1.20
N CYS A 45 -0.59 3.96 -0.66
CA CYS A 45 -1.04 5.25 -1.15
C CYS A 45 0.13 6.12 -1.55
N ARG A 46 -0.06 6.91 -2.63
CA ARG A 46 0.82 8.00 -3.01
C ARG A 46 0.01 9.27 -3.14
N PHE A 47 0.34 10.24 -2.32
CA PHE A 47 -0.33 11.55 -2.32
C PHE A 47 0.11 12.43 -3.50
N PRO A 48 -0.73 13.36 -3.95
CA PRO A 48 -0.35 14.32 -4.98
C PRO A 48 0.79 15.24 -4.47
N PHE A 49 1.59 15.76 -5.40
CA PHE A 49 2.69 16.68 -5.06
C PHE A 49 2.19 18.03 -4.56
N GLU A 50 1.13 18.52 -5.16
CA GLU A 50 0.44 19.74 -4.75
C GLU A 50 -0.62 19.41 -3.70
N ASP A 51 -0.76 20.29 -2.71
CA ASP A 51 -1.81 20.15 -1.68
C ASP A 51 -1.79 18.83 -0.89
N THR A 52 -0.62 18.20 -0.76
CA THR A 52 -0.47 16.90 -0.09
C THR A 52 -1.16 16.86 1.28
N LEU A 53 -0.95 17.87 2.13
CA LEU A 53 -1.55 17.92 3.47
C LEU A 53 -3.07 18.03 3.41
N LYS A 54 -3.60 18.82 2.48
CA LYS A 54 -5.04 18.93 2.25
C LYS A 54 -5.65 17.60 1.84
N ALA A 55 -4.99 16.86 0.95
CA ALA A 55 -5.44 15.53 0.55
C ALA A 55 -5.40 14.54 1.72
N VAL A 56 -4.36 14.59 2.58
CA VAL A 56 -4.28 13.78 3.80
C VAL A 56 -5.46 14.09 4.73
N GLU A 57 -5.74 15.36 4.99
CA GLU A 57 -6.84 15.75 5.88
C GLU A 57 -8.21 15.37 5.31
N ALA A 58 -8.39 15.54 3.99
CA ALA A 58 -9.65 15.21 3.31
C ALA A 58 -10.05 13.75 3.43
N VAL A 59 -9.08 12.83 3.55
CA VAL A 59 -9.36 11.40 3.76
C VAL A 59 -9.28 11.00 5.24
N ARG A 60 -8.40 11.61 6.04
CA ARG A 60 -8.26 11.28 7.45
C ARG A 60 -9.49 11.65 8.29
N ILE A 61 -10.10 12.80 8.02
CA ILE A 61 -11.21 13.30 8.83
C ILE A 61 -12.48 12.44 8.65
N PRO A 62 -12.97 12.16 7.43
CA PRO A 62 -14.16 11.33 7.22
C PRO A 62 -14.03 9.89 7.70
N PHE A 63 -12.83 9.33 7.65
CA PHE A 63 -12.56 7.92 7.94
C PHE A 63 -11.77 7.69 9.25
N ARG A 64 -11.76 8.65 10.17
CA ARG A 64 -10.93 8.62 11.39
C ARG A 64 -11.08 7.37 12.25
N ASP A 65 -12.25 6.72 12.21
CA ASP A 65 -12.58 5.53 13.01
C ASP A 65 -12.35 4.22 12.24
N GLU A 66 -12.02 4.33 10.94
CA GLU A 66 -11.82 3.20 10.04
C GLU A 66 -10.42 3.18 9.41
N VAL A 67 -9.77 4.34 9.30
CA VAL A 67 -8.49 4.48 8.62
C VAL A 67 -7.48 5.18 9.52
N TRP A 68 -6.43 4.48 9.87
CA TRP A 68 -5.30 5.02 10.62
C TRP A 68 -4.13 5.27 9.67
N MET A 69 -3.78 6.54 9.55
CA MET A 69 -2.74 6.97 8.62
C MET A 69 -1.34 6.69 9.17
N HIS A 70 -0.53 6.00 8.38
CA HIS A 70 0.91 5.93 8.52
C HIS A 70 1.53 6.57 7.27
N THR A 71 2.16 7.71 7.42
CA THR A 71 2.68 8.52 6.31
C THR A 71 4.19 8.66 6.38
N GLU A 72 4.83 8.60 5.24
CA GLU A 72 6.26 8.76 5.05
C GLU A 72 6.54 9.86 4.03
N CYS A 73 7.48 10.75 4.33
CA CYS A 73 7.98 11.70 3.36
C CYS A 73 8.93 11.00 2.40
N VAL A 74 8.63 11.03 1.12
CA VAL A 74 9.44 10.39 0.09
C VAL A 74 9.82 11.39 -1.00
N ARG A 75 10.98 11.16 -1.64
CA ARG A 75 11.38 11.88 -2.84
C ARG A 75 11.07 11.01 -4.07
N PHE A 76 10.20 11.50 -4.93
CA PHE A 76 9.83 10.84 -6.17
C PHE A 76 10.00 11.80 -7.35
N GLY A 77 10.76 11.39 -8.36
CA GLY A 77 11.05 12.25 -9.51
C GLY A 77 11.69 13.61 -9.14
N GLY A 78 12.53 13.66 -8.11
CA GLY A 78 13.17 14.89 -7.62
C GLY A 78 12.27 15.78 -6.73
N ARG A 79 10.98 15.46 -6.58
CA ARG A 79 10.01 16.23 -5.78
C ARG A 79 9.68 15.50 -4.48
N LEU A 80 9.39 16.24 -3.44
CA LEU A 80 8.90 15.68 -2.17
C LEU A 80 7.39 15.45 -2.26
N THR A 81 6.96 14.30 -1.76
CA THR A 81 5.55 13.95 -1.56
C THR A 81 5.42 13.05 -0.34
N MET A 82 4.20 12.64 -0.03
CA MET A 82 3.94 11.61 0.97
C MET A 82 3.54 10.31 0.30
N SER A 83 4.08 9.22 0.81
CA SER A 83 3.57 7.87 0.66
C SER A 83 2.87 7.46 1.95
N ALA A 84 1.95 6.51 1.88
CA ALA A 84 1.29 6.01 3.06
C ALA A 84 0.97 4.52 2.95
N LEU A 85 0.96 3.87 4.11
CA LEU A 85 0.44 2.53 4.32
C LEU A 85 -0.68 2.61 5.36
N PRO A 86 -1.82 3.21 5.03
CA PRO A 86 -2.91 3.32 5.99
C PRO A 86 -3.40 1.93 6.41
N VAL A 87 -3.56 1.76 7.71
CA VAL A 87 -4.22 0.60 8.29
C VAL A 87 -5.72 0.84 8.22
N ILE A 88 -6.46 -0.11 7.70
CA ILE A 88 -7.90 0.00 7.46
C ILE A 88 -8.62 -1.06 8.28
N ARG A 89 -9.63 -0.66 9.03
CA ARG A 89 -10.56 -1.60 9.67
C ARG A 89 -11.32 -2.34 8.58
N TRP A 90 -11.12 -3.64 8.52
CA TRP A 90 -11.82 -4.48 7.55
C TRP A 90 -13.27 -4.72 7.99
N THR A 91 -14.21 -4.43 7.12
CA THR A 91 -15.63 -4.74 7.30
C THR A 91 -16.17 -5.53 6.13
N SER A 92 -15.98 -5.04 4.91
CA SER A 92 -16.36 -5.75 3.68
C SER A 92 -15.52 -5.26 2.49
N ALA A 93 -15.57 -5.99 1.38
CA ALA A 93 -14.92 -5.58 0.13
C ALA A 93 -15.54 -4.28 -0.41
N GLU A 94 -16.88 -4.16 -0.36
CA GLU A 94 -17.61 -2.98 -0.84
C GLU A 94 -17.15 -1.74 -0.08
N ARG A 95 -17.00 -1.84 1.26
CA ARG A 95 -16.53 -0.73 2.09
C ARG A 95 -15.09 -0.35 1.76
N LEU A 96 -14.23 -1.32 1.51
CA LEU A 96 -12.86 -1.04 1.06
C LEU A 96 -12.86 -0.26 -0.26
N TYR A 97 -13.68 -0.65 -1.23
CA TYR A 97 -13.77 0.07 -2.51
C TYR A 97 -14.36 1.48 -2.37
N GLU A 98 -15.30 1.71 -1.45
CA GLU A 98 -15.78 3.06 -1.11
C GLU A 98 -14.63 3.94 -0.57
N ILE A 99 -13.82 3.40 0.33
CA ILE A 99 -12.64 4.10 0.86
C ILE A 99 -11.65 4.40 -0.28
N ILE A 100 -11.34 3.41 -1.13
CA ILE A 100 -10.47 3.60 -2.29
C ILE A 100 -10.98 4.72 -3.19
N ALA A 101 -12.27 4.70 -3.56
CA ALA A 101 -12.86 5.71 -4.41
C ALA A 101 -12.78 7.12 -3.79
N ALA A 102 -12.99 7.23 -2.48
CA ALA A 102 -12.86 8.50 -1.78
C ALA A 102 -11.42 9.03 -1.78
N PHE A 103 -10.42 8.15 -1.66
CA PHE A 103 -9.01 8.52 -1.77
C PHE A 103 -8.66 8.97 -3.18
N GLU A 104 -9.06 8.21 -4.20
CA GLU A 104 -8.82 8.54 -5.61
C GLU A 104 -9.47 9.86 -6.02
N ALA A 105 -10.65 10.19 -5.47
CA ALA A 105 -11.32 11.48 -5.68
C ALA A 105 -10.50 12.68 -5.15
N GLN A 106 -9.55 12.46 -4.24
CA GLN A 106 -8.59 13.47 -3.77
C GLN A 106 -7.26 13.46 -4.56
N GLY A 107 -7.19 12.74 -5.68
CA GLY A 107 -5.97 12.60 -6.47
C GLY A 107 -4.90 11.70 -5.83
N ILE A 108 -5.28 10.91 -4.83
CA ILE A 108 -4.38 9.96 -4.17
C ILE A 108 -4.30 8.70 -5.03
N GLY A 109 -3.09 8.37 -5.48
CA GLY A 109 -2.83 7.12 -6.19
C GLY A 109 -2.88 5.94 -5.23
N ILE A 110 -3.72 4.95 -5.54
CA ILE A 110 -3.87 3.73 -4.73
C ILE A 110 -3.26 2.54 -5.44
N ALA A 111 -2.48 1.74 -4.70
CA ALA A 111 -2.17 0.37 -5.06
C ALA A 111 -2.85 -0.55 -4.05
N ASN A 112 -3.89 -1.25 -4.51
CA ASN A 112 -4.60 -2.24 -3.70
C ASN A 112 -3.83 -3.57 -3.76
N PRO A 113 -3.25 -4.06 -2.64
CA PRO A 113 -2.53 -5.34 -2.63
C PRO A 113 -3.45 -6.56 -2.58
N HIS A 114 -4.77 -6.37 -2.37
CA HIS A 114 -5.75 -7.43 -2.17
C HIS A 114 -6.46 -7.82 -3.47
N VAL A 115 -5.72 -7.87 -4.56
CA VAL A 115 -6.24 -8.21 -5.89
C VAL A 115 -5.48 -9.39 -6.47
N LEU A 116 -6.13 -10.10 -7.39
CA LEU A 116 -5.55 -11.28 -8.01
C LEU A 116 -4.58 -10.92 -9.13
N THR A 117 -4.96 -9.96 -9.98
CA THR A 117 -4.19 -9.55 -11.15
C THR A 117 -3.54 -8.18 -10.96
N ILE A 118 -2.48 -7.92 -11.71
CA ILE A 118 -1.75 -6.65 -11.66
C ILE A 118 -2.65 -5.48 -12.08
N GLU A 119 -3.51 -5.72 -13.08
CA GLU A 119 -4.40 -4.71 -13.66
C GLU A 119 -5.49 -4.25 -12.70
N GLU A 120 -5.87 -5.10 -11.74
CA GLU A 120 -6.88 -4.75 -10.73
C GLU A 120 -6.32 -3.92 -9.58
N GLY A 121 -5.01 -3.97 -9.37
CA GLY A 121 -4.36 -3.40 -8.20
C GLY A 121 -4.26 -1.87 -8.19
N SER A 122 -4.44 -1.22 -9.33
CA SER A 122 -4.36 0.24 -9.44
C SER A 122 -4.88 0.70 -10.79
N GLY A 123 -5.66 1.76 -10.82
CA GLY A 123 -6.04 2.44 -12.06
C GLY A 123 -4.85 2.98 -12.88
N TYR A 124 -3.67 3.02 -12.27
CA TYR A 124 -2.41 3.43 -12.91
C TYR A 124 -1.59 2.26 -13.48
N ARG A 125 -1.94 1.02 -13.16
CA ARG A 125 -1.22 -0.16 -13.64
C ARG A 125 -1.94 -0.78 -14.82
N ARG A 126 -1.54 -0.35 -16.00
CA ARG A 126 -1.74 -1.14 -17.20
C ARG A 126 -0.46 -1.91 -17.47
N VAL A 127 -0.59 -3.17 -17.87
CA VAL A 127 0.56 -3.93 -18.35
C VAL A 127 0.87 -3.46 -19.77
N PRO A 128 1.99 -2.76 -20.00
CA PRO A 128 2.34 -2.31 -21.34
C PRO A 128 2.58 -3.49 -22.29
N GLY A 129 2.35 -3.28 -23.59
CA GLY A 129 2.52 -4.33 -24.59
C GLY A 129 3.95 -4.88 -24.69
N ASP A 130 4.96 -4.04 -24.38
CA ASP A 130 6.36 -4.46 -24.29
C ASP A 130 6.62 -5.41 -23.11
N GLN A 131 5.96 -5.22 -21.97
CA GLN A 131 6.04 -6.15 -20.85
C GLN A 131 5.36 -7.49 -21.18
N LEU A 132 4.24 -7.48 -21.88
CA LEU A 132 3.61 -8.71 -22.38
C LEU A 132 4.48 -9.43 -23.38
N GLY A 133 5.09 -8.69 -24.33
CA GLY A 133 6.06 -9.23 -25.27
C GLY A 133 7.26 -9.85 -24.58
N PHE A 134 7.81 -9.17 -23.57
CA PHE A 134 8.90 -9.73 -22.77
C PHE A 134 8.46 -10.97 -21.98
N LYS A 135 7.26 -10.96 -21.41
CA LYS A 135 6.71 -12.12 -20.71
C LYS A 135 6.62 -13.35 -21.61
N ARG A 136 6.10 -13.19 -22.86
CA ARG A 136 6.02 -14.30 -23.84
C ARG A 136 7.41 -14.86 -24.19
N MET A 137 8.40 -13.98 -24.33
CA MET A 137 9.77 -14.37 -24.65
C MET A 137 10.47 -15.05 -23.47
N ALA A 138 10.34 -14.51 -22.25
CA ALA A 138 11.06 -14.96 -21.07
C ALA A 138 10.41 -16.15 -20.35
N ASP A 139 9.12 -16.35 -20.56
CA ASP A 139 8.31 -17.38 -19.89
C ASP A 139 7.35 -18.05 -20.89
N PRO A 140 7.89 -18.71 -21.91
CA PRO A 140 7.09 -19.29 -22.98
C PRO A 140 6.15 -20.42 -22.53
N LEU A 141 6.35 -20.95 -21.35
CA LEU A 141 5.48 -21.97 -20.76
C LEU A 141 4.47 -21.41 -19.74
N GLY A 142 4.48 -20.10 -19.48
CA GLY A 142 3.56 -19.44 -18.56
C GLY A 142 3.69 -19.87 -17.10
N LEU A 143 4.88 -20.33 -16.68
CA LEU A 143 5.10 -20.91 -15.35
C LEU A 143 5.36 -19.87 -14.26
N LEU A 144 5.79 -18.67 -14.64
CA LEU A 144 6.13 -17.60 -13.69
C LEU A 144 4.87 -16.77 -13.37
N ASN A 145 4.44 -16.82 -12.11
CA ASN A 145 3.26 -16.10 -11.63
C ASN A 145 1.99 -16.30 -12.51
N PRO A 146 1.55 -17.53 -12.73
CA PRO A 146 0.40 -17.83 -13.57
C PRO A 146 -0.86 -17.11 -13.07
N GLY A 147 -1.65 -16.56 -14.00
CA GLY A 147 -2.90 -15.85 -13.69
C GLY A 147 -2.72 -14.46 -13.06
N LYS A 148 -1.50 -13.90 -13.01
CA LYS A 148 -1.25 -12.57 -12.44
C LYS A 148 -1.29 -11.43 -13.46
N MET A 149 -1.31 -11.74 -14.72
CA MET A 149 -1.50 -10.80 -15.83
C MET A 149 -2.74 -11.23 -16.61
N ARG A 150 -3.74 -10.37 -16.69
CA ARG A 150 -5.04 -10.69 -17.33
C ARG A 150 -4.89 -10.92 -18.83
N ASP A 151 -4.02 -10.12 -19.46
CA ASP A 151 -3.79 -10.15 -20.90
C ASP A 151 -2.73 -11.19 -21.32
N PHE A 152 -2.21 -11.99 -20.39
CA PHE A 152 -1.33 -13.12 -20.68
C PHE A 152 -2.09 -14.42 -20.45
N THR A 153 -2.46 -15.08 -21.54
CA THR A 153 -3.21 -16.36 -21.49
C THR A 153 -2.29 -17.57 -21.65
N MET A 154 -2.78 -18.75 -21.31
CA MET A 154 -2.03 -20.00 -21.53
C MET A 154 -1.89 -20.32 -23.03
N GLU A 155 -2.74 -19.78 -23.89
CA GLU A 155 -2.60 -19.88 -25.36
C GLU A 155 -1.40 -19.08 -25.85
N ASP A 156 -1.10 -17.94 -25.19
CA ASP A 156 0.11 -17.16 -25.46
C ASP A 156 1.40 -17.88 -25.06
N ALA A 157 1.32 -18.81 -24.11
CA ALA A 157 2.45 -19.61 -23.66
C ALA A 157 2.73 -20.83 -24.59
N ALA A 158 1.78 -21.20 -25.42
CA ALA A 158 1.89 -22.36 -26.31
C ALA A 158 2.29 -21.99 -27.76
N ALA A 159 2.39 -20.68 -28.07
CA ALA A 159 2.73 -20.15 -29.39
C ALA A 159 4.23 -19.80 -29.47
#